data_4404f40ebcddf15349012b8da94c3a6f
#
_entry.id   4404f40ebcddf15349012b8da94c3a6f
#
_cell.length_a   1.000
_cell.length_b   1.000
_cell.length_c   1.000
_cell.angle_alpha   90.00
_cell.angle_beta   90.00
_cell.angle_gamma   90.00
#
_symmetry.space_group_name_H-M   'P 1'
#
loop_
_entity.id
_entity.type
_entity.pdbx_description
1 polymer ?
#
loop_
_entity_poly.entity_id
_entity_poly.type
_entity_poly.pdbx_seq_one_letter_code
_entity_poly.pdbx_strand_id
1 'polypeptide(L)'
;MHENHSFVAFEFSPFPMKFSNNCNRRSFIKASTGVSLTAPQLLLGQKSKDKKQIIGKGEYRYEVIHNFAQLPDKYTWQTTHNLAVDKAGNLYVIHEGRRNQKEHPSIFVFDPHGKFIRAFGNQFQGGGHGIEVRQEGNEEFLYVCGYQNIKAFAKLTLKGETVWEKYAPMESGVYRKGEDGPDAVRFAGNARPRWGRDAFLPTNFGFLNDGGFLLADGYGSFFIHRYDKDGNWVSKFGGPGKGEGTFATPHGICVDRRSGKELVAICDRAHHTLQFLDLDGNHKQTLTGYGLPANLDTLGKLMLVPELHARITLLNEKNEVVVRL
;
A
#
# COMPACT_ATOMS: atom_id res chain seq x y z
N MET A 1 16.60 18.10 -9.89
CA MET A 1 16.17 18.04 -8.49
C MET A 1 15.98 16.58 -8.15
N HIS A 2 16.91 16.01 -7.36
CA HIS A 2 16.80 14.63 -6.90
C HIS A 2 15.90 14.64 -5.67
N GLU A 3 14.67 14.16 -5.82
CA GLU A 3 13.81 13.86 -4.67
C GLU A 3 14.35 12.60 -3.98
N ASN A 4 14.82 12.78 -2.75
CA ASN A 4 15.21 11.66 -1.88
C ASN A 4 13.94 10.93 -1.40
N HIS A 5 13.62 9.81 -2.03
CA HIS A 5 12.58 8.91 -1.53
C HIS A 5 13.11 8.14 -0.32
N SER A 6 12.58 8.45 0.85
CA SER A 6 12.87 7.69 2.07
C SER A 6 11.85 6.58 2.25
N PHE A 7 12.32 5.33 2.30
CA PHE A 7 11.50 4.19 2.72
C PHE A 7 11.49 4.09 4.24
N VAL A 8 10.33 3.81 4.78
CA VAL A 8 10.14 3.49 6.19
C VAL A 8 9.81 2.01 6.28
N ALA A 9 10.73 1.21 6.82
CA ALA A 9 10.47 -0.19 7.15
C ALA A 9 10.16 -0.28 8.65
N PHE A 10 9.15 -1.06 9.02
CA PHE A 10 8.78 -1.32 10.40
C PHE A 10 9.18 -2.75 10.76
N GLU A 11 10.10 -2.90 11.69
CA GLU A 11 10.43 -4.19 12.28
C GLU A 11 9.49 -4.46 13.47
N PHE A 12 8.64 -5.48 13.35
CA PHE A 12 7.83 -5.97 14.45
C PHE A 12 8.65 -7.02 15.22
N SER A 13 9.27 -6.62 16.32
CA SER A 13 9.95 -7.55 17.21
C SER A 13 8.99 -8.06 18.29
N PRO A 14 8.78 -9.38 18.43
CA PRO A 14 7.94 -9.96 19.47
C PRO A 14 8.61 -10.08 20.86
N PHE A 15 9.78 -9.48 21.08
CA PHE A 15 10.49 -9.60 22.35
C PHE A 15 10.23 -8.42 23.29
N PRO A 16 10.02 -8.67 24.60
CA PRO A 16 9.84 -7.61 25.58
C PRO A 16 11.15 -6.83 25.77
N MET A 17 11.18 -5.58 25.34
CA MET A 17 12.32 -4.70 25.56
C MET A 17 12.44 -4.33 27.05
N LYS A 18 13.61 -4.58 27.63
CA LYS A 18 14.00 -4.09 28.96
C LYS A 18 14.11 -2.57 28.93
N PHE A 19 13.35 -1.90 29.79
CA PHE A 19 13.37 -0.46 29.93
C PHE A 19 14.69 0.02 30.56
N SER A 20 15.34 0.99 29.91
CA SER A 20 16.33 1.86 30.55
C SER A 20 15.65 3.16 30.92
N ASN A 21 15.39 3.34 32.21
CA ASN A 21 15.00 4.61 32.78
C ASN A 21 16.21 5.54 32.83
N ASN A 22 16.27 6.57 31.96
CA ASN A 22 16.90 7.85 32.23
C ASN A 22 16.84 8.73 31.00
N CYS A 23 15.86 9.62 30.94
CA CYS A 23 15.96 10.83 30.15
C CYS A 23 15.38 12.01 30.95
N ASN A 24 16.29 12.80 31.54
CA ASN A 24 15.96 13.96 32.35
C ASN A 24 15.70 15.16 31.42
N ARG A 25 14.45 15.63 31.42
CA ARG A 25 14.02 16.85 30.73
C ARG A 25 14.36 18.10 31.54
N ARG A 26 15.62 18.55 31.57
CA ARG A 26 15.95 19.90 32.07
C ARG A 26 17.34 20.31 31.59
N SER A 27 17.45 20.85 30.40
CA SER A 27 18.62 21.67 29.99
C SER A 27 18.32 22.34 28.64
N PHE A 28 17.30 23.15 28.58
CA PHE A 28 17.16 24.12 27.49
C PHE A 28 16.49 25.37 28.07
N ILE A 29 17.25 26.31 28.49
CA ILE A 29 17.06 27.77 28.52
C ILE A 29 18.17 28.37 29.38
N LYS A 30 19.20 28.92 28.72
CA LYS A 30 19.95 30.11 29.15
C LYS A 30 20.58 30.68 27.89
N ALA A 31 19.90 31.61 27.25
CA ALA A 31 20.45 32.44 26.19
C ALA A 31 20.89 33.77 26.84
N SER A 32 22.15 34.08 26.71
CA SER A 32 22.71 35.38 27.02
C SER A 32 22.66 36.26 25.78
N THR A 33 22.21 37.47 25.96
CA THR A 33 22.21 38.58 25.01
C THR A 33 23.62 38.99 24.59
N GLY A 34 23.83 39.03 23.27
CA GLY A 34 24.99 39.61 22.66
C GLY A 34 24.71 39.86 21.17
N VAL A 35 24.45 41.11 20.80
CA VAL A 35 24.25 41.53 19.40
C VAL A 35 25.61 41.53 18.70
N SER A 36 25.77 40.68 17.72
CA SER A 36 26.85 40.81 16.70
C SER A 36 26.28 40.52 15.33
N LEU A 37 26.32 41.54 14.46
CA LEU A 37 25.94 41.45 13.06
C LEU A 37 26.97 40.60 12.31
N THR A 38 26.69 39.36 12.06
CA THR A 38 27.40 38.53 11.08
C THR A 38 26.37 37.77 10.23
N ALA A 39 26.69 37.67 8.94
CA ALA A 39 25.87 37.05 7.90
C ALA A 39 25.22 35.69 8.32
N PRO A 40 24.05 35.34 7.78
CA PRO A 40 23.44 34.06 8.12
C PRO A 40 24.35 32.93 7.64
N GLN A 41 25.09 32.33 8.56
CA GLN A 41 25.66 31.01 8.31
C GLN A 41 24.53 30.03 8.24
N LEU A 42 24.30 29.45 7.05
CA LEU A 42 23.51 28.26 6.91
C LEU A 42 24.08 27.19 7.84
N LEU A 43 23.43 26.94 8.96
CA LEU A 43 23.65 25.74 9.77
C LEU A 43 23.21 24.56 8.94
N LEU A 44 24.09 24.04 8.09
CA LEU A 44 24.01 22.69 7.57
C LEU A 44 24.19 21.77 8.79
N GLY A 45 23.08 21.42 9.41
CA GLY A 45 23.07 20.42 10.46
C GLY A 45 23.64 19.13 9.88
N GLN A 46 24.89 18.79 10.24
CA GLN A 46 25.37 17.44 10.06
C GLN A 46 24.40 16.52 10.79
N LYS A 47 23.60 15.73 10.03
CA LYS A 47 22.84 14.62 10.59
C LYS A 47 23.85 13.74 11.34
N SER A 48 23.75 13.68 12.66
CA SER A 48 24.55 12.76 13.43
C SER A 48 24.17 11.35 12.95
N LYS A 49 25.15 10.61 12.40
CA LYS A 49 24.94 9.27 11.80
C LYS A 49 24.50 8.21 12.79
N ASP A 50 24.39 8.53 14.09
CA ASP A 50 24.30 7.53 15.15
C ASP A 50 23.05 7.63 16.05
N LYS A 51 22.12 8.52 15.80
CA LYS A 51 20.88 8.55 16.60
C LYS A 51 19.76 7.81 15.88
N LYS A 52 19.39 6.64 16.40
CA LYS A 52 18.18 5.92 16.02
C LYS A 52 16.98 6.85 16.12
N GLN A 53 16.28 7.04 15.02
CA GLN A 53 15.06 7.85 15.01
C GLN A 53 13.91 6.99 15.52
N ILE A 54 13.40 7.29 16.72
CA ILE A 54 12.27 6.58 17.30
C ILE A 54 11.02 7.48 17.19
N ILE A 55 9.95 6.92 16.64
CA ILE A 55 8.63 7.56 16.54
C ILE A 55 7.61 6.78 17.37
N GLY A 56 6.46 7.39 17.67
CA GLY A 56 5.41 6.78 18.47
C GLY A 56 5.55 7.02 19.98
N LYS A 57 4.69 6.36 20.77
CA LYS A 57 4.61 6.54 22.22
C LYS A 57 4.21 5.24 22.93
N GLY A 58 4.53 5.17 24.25
CA GLY A 58 4.18 4.01 25.09
C GLY A 58 4.83 2.72 24.54
N GLU A 59 4.04 1.69 24.42
CA GLU A 59 4.41 0.40 23.83
C GLU A 59 4.47 0.43 22.28
N TYR A 60 3.84 1.43 21.65
CA TYR A 60 3.82 1.62 20.19
C TYR A 60 4.95 2.54 19.75
N ARG A 61 6.19 2.10 19.95
CA ARG A 61 7.40 2.85 19.56
C ARG A 61 8.16 2.07 18.52
N TYR A 62 8.53 2.75 17.43
CA TYR A 62 9.16 2.15 16.26
C TYR A 62 10.44 2.89 15.89
N GLU A 63 11.46 2.14 15.51
CA GLU A 63 12.68 2.68 14.90
C GLU A 63 12.41 2.96 13.42
N VAL A 64 12.77 4.15 12.95
CA VAL A 64 12.74 4.49 11.53
C VAL A 64 14.09 4.14 10.93
N ILE A 65 14.12 3.20 10.01
CA ILE A 65 15.32 2.78 9.29
C ILE A 65 15.31 3.43 7.90
N HIS A 66 16.13 4.47 7.74
CA HIS A 66 16.29 5.12 6.43
C HIS A 66 17.17 4.28 5.51
N ASN A 67 16.86 4.32 4.20
CA ASN A 67 17.60 3.60 3.16
C ASN A 67 17.69 2.08 3.42
N PHE A 68 16.64 1.50 4.00
CA PHE A 68 16.58 0.07 4.27
C PHE A 68 16.78 -0.77 3.00
N ALA A 69 15.99 -0.50 1.97
CA ALA A 69 16.07 -1.21 0.69
C ALA A 69 17.23 -0.66 -0.18
N GLN A 70 18.27 -1.45 -0.33
CA GLN A 70 19.52 -1.10 -1.02
C GLN A 70 19.42 -1.46 -2.50
N LEU A 71 18.97 -0.53 -3.32
CA LEU A 71 18.82 -0.73 -4.77
C LEU A 71 20.18 -0.61 -5.48
N PRO A 72 20.57 -1.58 -6.36
CA PRO A 72 21.78 -1.45 -7.17
C PRO A 72 21.73 -0.27 -8.14
N ASP A 73 22.89 0.34 -8.44
CA ASP A 73 23.03 1.53 -9.29
C ASP A 73 22.45 1.39 -10.71
N LYS A 74 22.34 0.15 -11.22
CA LYS A 74 21.74 -0.13 -12.53
C LYS A 74 20.22 0.09 -12.58
N TYR A 75 19.57 0.25 -11.42
CA TYR A 75 18.14 0.50 -11.29
C TYR A 75 17.88 1.85 -10.64
N THR A 76 16.73 2.43 -10.88
CA THR A 76 16.29 3.66 -10.26
C THR A 76 14.93 3.47 -9.60
N TRP A 77 14.73 4.07 -8.44
CA TRP A 77 13.42 4.18 -7.84
C TRP A 77 12.50 5.04 -8.71
N GLN A 78 11.27 4.57 -8.85
CA GLN A 78 10.18 5.31 -9.48
C GLN A 78 9.09 5.52 -8.43
N THR A 79 7.91 5.99 -8.80
CA THR A 79 6.80 6.13 -7.85
C THR A 79 6.41 4.76 -7.28
N THR A 80 6.68 4.53 -6.01
CA THR A 80 6.31 3.28 -5.32
C THR A 80 4.87 3.36 -4.84
N HIS A 81 4.15 2.25 -4.97
CA HIS A 81 2.74 2.18 -4.61
C HIS A 81 2.45 1.24 -3.46
N ASN A 82 3.04 0.06 -3.45
CA ASN A 82 2.76 -0.94 -2.44
C ASN A 82 3.97 -1.85 -2.20
N LEU A 83 3.88 -2.61 -1.13
CA LEU A 83 4.88 -3.60 -0.74
C LEU A 83 4.19 -4.84 -0.15
N ALA A 84 4.85 -5.99 -0.25
CA ALA A 84 4.42 -7.24 0.36
C ALA A 84 5.63 -7.97 0.94
N VAL A 85 5.39 -8.84 1.92
CA VAL A 85 6.45 -9.63 2.57
C VAL A 85 6.08 -11.10 2.50
N ASP A 86 7.00 -11.96 2.07
CA ASP A 86 6.82 -13.41 2.08
C ASP A 86 7.13 -14.02 3.47
N LYS A 87 6.84 -15.30 3.63
CA LYS A 87 7.09 -16.03 4.88
C LYS A 87 8.57 -16.09 5.27
N ALA A 88 9.49 -15.96 4.30
CA ALA A 88 10.93 -15.90 4.55
C ALA A 88 11.39 -14.51 4.98
N GLY A 89 10.49 -13.51 4.98
CA GLY A 89 10.76 -12.11 5.31
C GLY A 89 11.31 -11.30 4.13
N ASN A 90 11.29 -11.82 2.90
CA ASN A 90 11.72 -11.05 1.74
C ASN A 90 10.67 -9.97 1.41
N LEU A 91 11.16 -8.76 1.17
CA LEU A 91 10.34 -7.60 0.82
C LEU A 91 10.22 -7.44 -0.68
N TYR A 92 8.99 -7.41 -1.18
CA TYR A 92 8.64 -7.13 -2.58
C TYR A 92 8.11 -5.71 -2.65
N VAL A 93 8.71 -4.87 -3.47
CA VAL A 93 8.31 -3.47 -3.66
C VAL A 93 7.90 -3.27 -5.10
N ILE A 94 6.64 -2.86 -5.33
CA ILE A 94 6.16 -2.51 -6.65
C ILE A 94 6.15 -0.99 -6.84
N HIS A 95 6.50 -0.56 -8.03
CA HIS A 95 6.40 0.83 -8.44
C HIS A 95 5.67 0.96 -9.79
N GLU A 96 5.12 2.13 -10.03
CA GLU A 96 4.34 2.42 -11.24
C GLU A 96 5.13 2.17 -12.53
N GLY A 97 6.40 2.55 -12.51
CA GLY A 97 7.22 2.53 -13.68
C GLY A 97 6.91 3.67 -14.66
N ARG A 98 7.52 3.59 -15.86
CA ARG A 98 7.37 4.58 -16.93
C ARG A 98 7.20 3.89 -18.27
N ARG A 99 6.21 4.31 -19.04
CA ARG A 99 5.91 3.71 -20.37
C ARG A 99 7.09 3.63 -21.33
N ASN A 100 8.04 4.56 -21.22
CA ASN A 100 9.23 4.63 -22.06
C ASN A 100 10.40 3.78 -21.54
N GLN A 101 10.23 3.09 -20.43
CA GLN A 101 11.26 2.24 -19.80
C GLN A 101 10.82 0.79 -19.70
N LYS A 102 10.29 0.22 -20.77
CA LYS A 102 9.71 -1.13 -20.81
C LYS A 102 10.62 -2.24 -20.29
N GLU A 103 11.94 -2.08 -20.46
CA GLU A 103 12.93 -3.05 -20.00
C GLU A 103 13.27 -2.91 -18.49
N HIS A 104 12.84 -1.83 -17.85
CA HIS A 104 13.07 -1.64 -16.42
C HIS A 104 12.04 -2.46 -15.63
N PRO A 105 12.45 -3.28 -14.64
CA PRO A 105 11.51 -4.05 -13.83
C PRO A 105 10.64 -3.16 -12.96
N SER A 106 9.40 -3.56 -12.69
CA SER A 106 8.47 -2.86 -11.80
C SER A 106 8.46 -3.41 -10.37
N ILE A 107 9.05 -4.58 -10.13
CA ILE A 107 9.07 -5.23 -8.83
C ILE A 107 10.52 -5.48 -8.43
N PHE A 108 10.90 -4.95 -7.27
CA PHE A 108 12.19 -5.21 -6.64
C PHE A 108 12.03 -6.09 -5.41
N VAL A 109 12.94 -7.04 -5.23
CA VAL A 109 12.94 -7.97 -4.10
C VAL A 109 14.21 -7.80 -3.29
N PHE A 110 14.01 -7.66 -1.97
CA PHE A 110 15.07 -7.50 -0.98
C PHE A 110 14.96 -8.58 0.09
N ASP A 111 16.09 -8.96 0.68
CA ASP A 111 16.11 -9.85 1.84
C ASP A 111 15.63 -9.12 3.13
N PRO A 112 15.47 -9.84 4.25
CA PRO A 112 15.08 -9.23 5.53
C PRO A 112 16.01 -8.15 6.06
N HIS A 113 17.19 -7.98 5.48
CA HIS A 113 18.17 -6.95 5.82
C HIS A 113 18.22 -5.80 4.80
N GLY A 114 17.29 -5.78 3.84
CA GLY A 114 17.21 -4.76 2.81
C GLY A 114 18.22 -4.91 1.67
N LYS A 115 18.95 -6.03 1.58
CA LYS A 115 19.88 -6.31 0.48
C LYS A 115 19.09 -6.79 -0.73
N PHE A 116 19.41 -6.22 -1.90
CA PHE A 116 18.79 -6.59 -3.16
C PHE A 116 19.02 -8.07 -3.51
N ILE A 117 17.94 -8.77 -3.90
CA ILE A 117 17.97 -10.16 -4.35
C ILE A 117 17.81 -10.23 -5.88
N ARG A 118 16.70 -9.70 -6.41
CA ARG A 118 16.32 -9.74 -7.83
C ARG A 118 15.29 -8.69 -8.18
N ALA A 119 15.01 -8.56 -9.48
CA ALA A 119 13.94 -7.72 -9.99
C ALA A 119 13.25 -8.39 -11.19
N PHE A 120 11.96 -8.10 -11.37
CA PHE A 120 11.12 -8.60 -12.45
C PHE A 120 9.87 -7.72 -12.65
N GLY A 121 8.91 -8.18 -13.44
CA GLY A 121 7.61 -7.52 -13.58
C GLY A 121 7.59 -6.40 -14.62
N ASN A 122 8.41 -6.50 -15.68
CA ASN A 122 8.46 -5.53 -16.77
C ASN A 122 7.10 -5.30 -17.43
N GLN A 123 6.20 -6.33 -17.40
CA GLN A 123 4.84 -6.23 -17.93
C GLN A 123 3.99 -5.19 -17.20
N PHE A 124 4.35 -4.80 -15.96
CA PHE A 124 3.64 -3.79 -15.18
C PHE A 124 4.22 -2.37 -15.34
N GLN A 125 5.20 -2.16 -16.20
CA GLN A 125 5.77 -0.83 -16.44
C GLN A 125 4.77 0.16 -17.00
N GLY A 126 4.62 1.28 -16.31
CA GLY A 126 3.65 2.33 -16.61
C GLY A 126 2.28 2.11 -15.98
N GLY A 127 2.22 1.33 -14.89
CA GLY A 127 0.97 1.10 -14.16
C GLY A 127 1.05 0.10 -13.01
N GLY A 128 2.22 -0.37 -12.60
CA GLY A 128 2.34 -1.25 -11.43
C GLY A 128 1.81 -0.59 -10.16
N HIS A 129 0.93 -1.26 -9.39
CA HIS A 129 0.24 -0.64 -8.27
C HIS A 129 0.10 -1.55 -7.05
N GLY A 130 -0.86 -2.46 -7.02
CA GLY A 130 -1.06 -3.37 -5.88
C GLY A 130 -0.15 -4.59 -5.97
N ILE A 131 0.37 -5.01 -4.83
CA ILE A 131 1.12 -6.27 -4.68
C ILE A 131 0.82 -6.85 -3.31
N GLU A 132 0.49 -8.15 -3.28
CA GLU A 132 0.23 -8.89 -2.05
C GLU A 132 0.83 -10.30 -2.18
N VAL A 133 1.32 -10.84 -1.05
CA VAL A 133 1.72 -12.25 -0.96
C VAL A 133 0.56 -13.05 -0.37
N ARG A 134 0.27 -14.19 -0.99
CA ARG A 134 -0.74 -15.13 -0.50
C ARG A 134 -0.16 -16.53 -0.36
N GLN A 135 -0.38 -17.12 0.81
CA GLN A 135 -0.13 -18.54 1.03
C GLN A 135 -1.29 -19.37 0.44
N GLU A 136 -0.97 -20.32 -0.42
CA GLU A 136 -1.92 -21.29 -0.99
C GLU A 136 -1.37 -22.71 -0.84
N GLY A 137 -1.97 -23.48 0.06
CA GLY A 137 -1.39 -24.75 0.44
C GLY A 137 0.01 -24.61 1.02
N ASN A 138 1.00 -25.21 0.38
CA ASN A 138 2.41 -25.15 0.79
C ASN A 138 3.24 -24.10 0.03
N GLU A 139 2.63 -23.38 -0.91
CA GLU A 139 3.31 -22.40 -1.77
C GLU A 139 2.81 -20.98 -1.50
N GLU A 140 3.65 -20.01 -1.81
CA GLU A 140 3.30 -18.60 -1.78
C GLU A 140 3.30 -18.04 -3.20
N PHE A 141 2.33 -17.15 -3.45
CA PHE A 141 2.16 -16.48 -4.73
C PHE A 141 2.06 -14.97 -4.54
N LEU A 142 2.49 -14.24 -5.54
CA LEU A 142 2.25 -12.80 -5.64
C LEU A 142 0.97 -12.56 -6.42
N TYR A 143 0.09 -11.74 -5.85
CA TYR A 143 -1.03 -11.15 -6.55
C TYR A 143 -0.68 -9.70 -6.85
N VAL A 144 -0.69 -9.34 -8.12
CA VAL A 144 -0.22 -8.04 -8.61
C VAL A 144 -1.30 -7.41 -9.45
N CYS A 145 -1.56 -6.13 -9.28
CA CYS A 145 -2.41 -5.40 -10.21
C CYS A 145 -1.73 -4.15 -10.75
N GLY A 146 -2.17 -3.76 -11.93
CA GLY A 146 -1.70 -2.58 -12.63
C GLY A 146 -2.85 -1.73 -13.11
N TYR A 147 -2.74 -0.42 -12.86
CA TYR A 147 -3.70 0.59 -13.29
C TYR A 147 -3.19 1.36 -14.53
N GLN A 148 -3.72 2.53 -14.81
CA GLN A 148 -3.34 3.40 -15.94
C GLN A 148 -3.26 2.65 -17.28
N ASN A 149 -2.05 2.29 -17.71
CA ASN A 149 -1.79 1.71 -19.01
C ASN A 149 -1.78 0.18 -19.00
N ILE A 150 -1.80 -0.43 -17.82
CA ILE A 150 -1.72 -1.89 -17.67
C ILE A 150 -3.13 -2.49 -17.60
N LYS A 151 -3.98 -1.97 -16.71
CA LYS A 151 -5.38 -2.39 -16.58
C LYS A 151 -5.57 -3.89 -16.44
N ALA A 152 -4.69 -4.52 -15.68
CA ALA A 152 -4.64 -5.96 -15.50
C ALA A 152 -4.39 -6.32 -14.05
N PHE A 153 -4.68 -7.56 -13.71
CA PHE A 153 -4.22 -8.18 -12.49
C PHE A 153 -3.73 -9.60 -12.78
N ALA A 154 -2.76 -10.06 -12.00
CA ALA A 154 -2.10 -11.32 -12.25
C ALA A 154 -1.73 -12.05 -10.96
N LYS A 155 -1.63 -13.37 -11.06
CA LYS A 155 -0.99 -14.23 -10.09
C LYS A 155 0.36 -14.67 -10.64
N LEU A 156 1.41 -14.45 -9.84
CA LEU A 156 2.78 -14.82 -10.20
C LEU A 156 3.35 -15.76 -9.14
N THR A 157 4.33 -16.56 -9.54
CA THR A 157 5.21 -17.22 -8.57
C THR A 157 6.04 -16.16 -7.84
N LEU A 158 6.63 -16.49 -6.68
CA LEU A 158 7.58 -15.58 -6.01
C LEU A 158 8.81 -15.26 -6.87
N LYS A 159 9.07 -16.02 -7.94
CA LYS A 159 10.15 -15.78 -8.92
C LYS A 159 9.75 -14.79 -10.01
N GLY A 160 8.46 -14.45 -10.12
CA GLY A 160 7.93 -13.53 -11.12
C GLY A 160 7.37 -14.22 -12.38
N GLU A 161 7.26 -15.55 -12.38
CA GLU A 161 6.64 -16.30 -13.48
C GLU A 161 5.13 -16.14 -13.42
N THR A 162 4.50 -15.80 -14.54
CA THR A 162 3.04 -15.61 -14.59
C THR A 162 2.32 -16.94 -14.53
N VAL A 163 1.48 -17.13 -13.53
CA VAL A 163 0.56 -18.28 -13.43
C VAL A 163 -0.69 -17.99 -14.26
N TRP A 164 -1.27 -16.81 -14.11
CA TRP A 164 -2.34 -16.28 -14.95
C TRP A 164 -2.34 -14.74 -14.90
N GLU A 165 -2.88 -14.13 -15.95
CA GLU A 165 -3.14 -12.70 -16.05
C GLU A 165 -4.56 -12.47 -16.55
N LYS A 166 -5.26 -11.50 -15.98
CA LYS A 166 -6.66 -11.19 -16.26
C LYS A 166 -6.87 -9.68 -16.36
N TYR A 167 -7.97 -9.31 -17.00
CA TYR A 167 -8.35 -7.94 -17.31
C TYR A 167 -9.72 -7.61 -16.72
N ALA A 168 -10.36 -6.55 -17.20
CA ALA A 168 -11.68 -6.14 -16.74
C ALA A 168 -12.70 -7.29 -16.83
N PRO A 169 -13.47 -7.57 -15.77
CA PRO A 169 -14.52 -8.57 -15.79
C PRO A 169 -15.74 -8.03 -16.54
N MET A 170 -15.82 -8.32 -17.84
CA MET A 170 -16.90 -7.81 -18.71
C MET A 170 -18.27 -8.35 -18.31
N GLU A 171 -18.34 -9.54 -17.74
CA GLU A 171 -19.55 -10.16 -17.17
C GLU A 171 -20.17 -9.33 -16.04
N SER A 172 -19.40 -8.46 -15.42
CA SER A 172 -19.90 -7.52 -14.42
C SER A 172 -20.87 -6.48 -14.98
N GLY A 173 -20.85 -6.25 -16.31
CA GLY A 173 -21.65 -5.23 -16.97
C GLY A 173 -21.24 -3.78 -16.66
N VAL A 174 -20.06 -3.58 -16.02
CA VAL A 174 -19.59 -2.25 -15.59
C VAL A 174 -18.75 -1.58 -16.67
N TYR A 175 -17.91 -2.36 -17.36
CA TYR A 175 -16.85 -1.84 -18.19
C TYR A 175 -17.28 -1.64 -19.65
N ARG A 176 -16.72 -0.62 -20.28
CA ARG A 176 -16.91 -0.39 -21.70
C ARG A 176 -16.18 -1.47 -22.51
N LYS A 177 -16.68 -1.69 -23.72
CA LYS A 177 -16.06 -2.61 -24.67
C LYS A 177 -14.58 -2.27 -24.89
N GLY A 178 -13.70 -3.30 -24.84
CA GLY A 178 -12.27 -3.17 -25.05
C GLY A 178 -11.45 -2.94 -23.77
N GLU A 179 -12.04 -3.04 -22.58
CA GLU A 179 -11.29 -3.03 -21.31
C GLU A 179 -10.76 -4.44 -20.91
N ASP A 180 -11.06 -5.48 -21.69
CA ASP A 180 -10.85 -6.90 -21.41
C ASP A 180 -9.61 -7.51 -22.09
N GLY A 181 -8.62 -6.71 -22.43
CA GLY A 181 -7.42 -7.23 -23.10
C GLY A 181 -6.18 -6.36 -22.93
N PRO A 182 -5.01 -6.89 -23.33
CA PRO A 182 -3.73 -6.18 -23.22
C PRO A 182 -3.67 -4.89 -24.05
N ASP A 183 -4.48 -4.82 -25.10
CA ASP A 183 -4.64 -3.65 -25.96
C ASP A 183 -5.84 -2.77 -25.54
N ALA A 184 -6.40 -3.03 -24.37
CA ALA A 184 -7.46 -2.21 -23.79
C ALA A 184 -7.10 -0.74 -23.97
N VAL A 185 -8.00 0.02 -24.62
CA VAL A 185 -7.75 1.37 -25.13
C VAL A 185 -7.10 2.22 -24.04
N ARG A 186 -5.79 2.28 -24.13
CA ARG A 186 -4.97 3.13 -23.30
C ARG A 186 -5.20 4.52 -23.85
N PHE A 187 -5.77 5.37 -23.07
CA PHE A 187 -6.17 6.72 -23.41
C PHE A 187 -5.57 7.25 -24.72
N ALA A 188 -6.33 7.20 -25.79
CA ALA A 188 -6.00 7.88 -27.04
C ALA A 188 -6.16 9.39 -26.77
N GLY A 189 -5.07 10.13 -26.77
CA GLY A 189 -5.07 11.57 -26.56
C GLY A 189 -5.14 12.02 -25.10
N ASN A 190 -5.45 13.29 -24.89
CA ASN A 190 -5.49 13.97 -23.59
C ASN A 190 -6.73 13.64 -22.72
N ALA A 191 -7.50 12.61 -23.06
CA ALA A 191 -8.64 12.19 -22.26
C ALA A 191 -8.14 11.55 -20.96
N ARG A 192 -8.20 12.29 -19.87
CA ARG A 192 -7.96 11.73 -18.53
C ARG A 192 -8.94 10.61 -18.22
N PRO A 193 -8.50 9.51 -17.55
CA PRO A 193 -9.42 8.50 -17.07
C PRO A 193 -10.53 9.17 -16.27
N ARG A 194 -11.75 8.79 -16.56
CA ARG A 194 -12.90 9.24 -15.76
C ARG A 194 -13.00 8.30 -14.56
N TRP A 195 -12.35 8.67 -13.48
CA TRP A 195 -12.40 7.96 -12.22
C TRP A 195 -13.85 7.74 -11.78
N GLY A 196 -14.14 6.53 -11.27
CA GLY A 196 -15.47 6.16 -10.81
C GLY A 196 -16.47 5.87 -11.93
N ARG A 197 -16.00 5.39 -13.09
CA ARG A 197 -16.86 5.08 -14.25
C ARG A 197 -16.56 3.69 -14.83
N ASP A 198 -16.44 3.61 -16.14
CA ASP A 198 -16.43 2.41 -16.99
C ASP A 198 -15.03 1.92 -17.41
N ALA A 199 -13.98 2.46 -16.81
CA ALA A 199 -12.60 2.00 -17.01
C ALA A 199 -12.16 1.10 -15.87
N PHE A 200 -11.38 0.07 -16.18
CA PHE A 200 -10.79 -0.83 -15.19
C PHE A 200 -9.41 -0.32 -14.74
N LEU A 201 -9.28 0.07 -13.47
CA LEU A 201 -8.05 0.62 -12.89
C LEU A 201 -7.85 0.10 -11.45
N PRO A 202 -7.51 -1.20 -11.30
CA PRO A 202 -7.47 -1.87 -10.00
C PRO A 202 -6.34 -1.35 -9.11
N THR A 203 -6.54 -1.42 -7.81
CA THR A 203 -5.64 -0.86 -6.80
C THR A 203 -5.04 -1.87 -5.84
N ASN A 204 -5.84 -2.75 -5.22
CA ASN A 204 -5.32 -3.74 -4.29
C ASN A 204 -6.29 -4.92 -4.06
N PHE A 205 -5.82 -5.93 -3.32
CA PHE A 205 -6.49 -7.21 -3.07
C PHE A 205 -6.86 -7.40 -1.59
N GLY A 206 -7.94 -8.16 -1.34
CA GLY A 206 -8.27 -8.72 -0.03
C GLY A 206 -8.59 -10.22 -0.16
N PHE A 207 -7.95 -11.08 0.65
CA PHE A 207 -8.05 -12.54 0.48
C PHE A 207 -9.11 -13.18 1.37
N LEU A 208 -9.92 -14.06 0.77
CA LEU A 208 -10.99 -14.80 1.41
C LEU A 208 -10.51 -16.19 1.87
N ASN A 209 -11.17 -16.74 2.89
CA ASN A 209 -10.84 -18.08 3.42
C ASN A 209 -11.25 -19.23 2.48
N ASP A 210 -12.21 -18.97 1.58
CA ASP A 210 -12.66 -19.95 0.57
C ASP A 210 -11.69 -20.15 -0.59
N GLY A 211 -10.54 -19.45 -0.54
CA GLY A 211 -9.55 -19.43 -1.61
C GLY A 211 -9.76 -18.31 -2.61
N GLY A 212 -10.93 -17.69 -2.64
CA GLY A 212 -11.22 -16.52 -3.48
C GLY A 212 -10.54 -15.23 -3.00
N PHE A 213 -10.79 -14.14 -3.71
CA PHE A 213 -10.27 -12.83 -3.35
C PHE A 213 -11.21 -11.71 -3.78
N LEU A 214 -11.00 -10.55 -3.16
CA LEU A 214 -11.59 -9.29 -3.51
C LEU A 214 -10.54 -8.43 -4.24
N LEU A 215 -10.97 -7.70 -5.27
CA LEU A 215 -10.14 -6.74 -6.00
C LEU A 215 -10.85 -5.40 -6.01
N ALA A 216 -10.21 -4.39 -5.45
CA ALA A 216 -10.72 -3.02 -5.50
C ALA A 216 -10.37 -2.37 -6.84
N ASP A 217 -11.37 -1.91 -7.58
CA ASP A 217 -11.18 -1.08 -8.78
C ASP A 217 -11.17 0.41 -8.40
N GLY A 218 -10.16 0.78 -7.60
CA GLY A 218 -10.17 2.02 -6.83
C GLY A 218 -9.98 3.30 -7.63
N TYR A 219 -9.43 3.24 -8.84
CA TYR A 219 -9.34 4.38 -9.75
C TYR A 219 -10.28 4.28 -10.96
N GLY A 220 -10.87 3.10 -11.16
CA GLY A 220 -11.76 2.83 -12.25
C GLY A 220 -13.22 3.05 -11.88
N SER A 221 -13.95 1.96 -11.71
CA SER A 221 -15.39 1.96 -11.48
C SER A 221 -15.81 2.15 -10.02
N PHE A 222 -14.88 2.08 -9.07
CA PHE A 222 -15.10 2.12 -7.62
C PHE A 222 -15.88 0.93 -7.06
N PHE A 223 -16.07 -0.14 -7.84
CA PHE A 223 -16.60 -1.40 -7.34
C PHE A 223 -15.50 -2.25 -6.69
N ILE A 224 -15.91 -3.08 -5.76
CA ILE A 224 -15.13 -4.20 -5.23
C ILE A 224 -15.62 -5.45 -5.94
N HIS A 225 -14.73 -6.10 -6.68
CA HIS A 225 -15.02 -7.33 -7.41
C HIS A 225 -14.61 -8.54 -6.60
N ARG A 226 -15.47 -9.55 -6.52
CA ARG A 226 -15.19 -10.86 -5.94
C ARG A 226 -14.84 -11.85 -7.03
N TYR A 227 -13.76 -12.57 -6.81
CA TYR A 227 -13.28 -13.66 -7.67
C TYR A 227 -13.17 -14.96 -6.87
N ASP A 228 -13.31 -16.09 -7.55
CA ASP A 228 -13.02 -17.41 -6.97
C ASP A 228 -11.49 -17.65 -6.90
N LYS A 229 -11.09 -18.83 -6.39
CA LYS A 229 -9.68 -19.23 -6.27
C LYS A 229 -8.94 -19.33 -7.61
N ASP A 230 -9.66 -19.53 -8.72
CA ASP A 230 -9.12 -19.67 -10.07
C ASP A 230 -9.12 -18.32 -10.82
N GLY A 231 -9.55 -17.25 -10.12
CA GLY A 231 -9.63 -15.89 -10.65
C GLY A 231 -10.81 -15.67 -11.61
N ASN A 232 -11.87 -16.49 -11.54
CA ASN A 232 -13.09 -16.22 -12.27
C ASN A 232 -13.96 -15.25 -11.48
N TRP A 233 -14.57 -14.32 -12.17
CA TRP A 233 -15.42 -13.31 -11.56
C TRP A 233 -16.70 -13.96 -11.00
N VAL A 234 -17.10 -13.54 -9.80
CA VAL A 234 -18.27 -14.06 -9.08
C VAL A 234 -19.33 -12.99 -8.91
N SER A 235 -18.96 -11.85 -8.37
CA SER A 235 -19.88 -10.77 -8.02
C SER A 235 -19.16 -9.46 -7.81
N LYS A 236 -19.92 -8.39 -7.55
CA LYS A 236 -19.41 -7.09 -7.14
C LYS A 236 -20.30 -6.43 -6.12
N PHE A 237 -19.75 -5.49 -5.36
CA PHE A 237 -20.51 -4.60 -4.49
C PHE A 237 -19.85 -3.21 -4.45
N GLY A 238 -20.48 -2.25 -3.77
CA GLY A 238 -19.98 -0.89 -3.71
C GLY A 238 -20.34 -0.06 -4.93
N GLY A 239 -19.35 0.58 -5.54
CA GLY A 239 -19.51 1.49 -6.66
C GLY A 239 -19.44 2.96 -6.23
N PRO A 240 -19.54 3.91 -7.19
CA PRO A 240 -19.36 5.32 -6.90
C PRO A 240 -20.53 5.90 -6.10
N GLY A 241 -20.22 6.66 -5.04
CA GLY A 241 -21.23 7.32 -4.21
C GLY A 241 -20.64 7.97 -2.99
N LYS A 242 -21.49 8.60 -2.18
CA LYS A 242 -21.11 9.28 -0.92
C LYS A 242 -21.73 8.61 0.32
N GLY A 243 -22.58 7.63 0.11
CA GLY A 243 -23.27 6.92 1.19
C GLY A 243 -22.49 5.71 1.70
N GLU A 244 -23.05 5.08 2.72
CA GLU A 244 -22.56 3.84 3.28
C GLU A 244 -22.52 2.73 2.24
N GLY A 245 -21.42 1.98 2.18
CA GLY A 245 -21.20 0.93 1.19
C GLY A 245 -20.95 1.41 -0.24
N THR A 246 -20.81 2.72 -0.45
CA THR A 246 -20.38 3.31 -1.73
C THR A 246 -19.10 4.12 -1.54
N PHE A 247 -18.34 4.39 -2.59
CA PHE A 247 -16.98 4.86 -2.48
C PHE A 247 -16.63 6.01 -3.42
N ALA A 248 -15.57 6.73 -3.01
CA ALA A 248 -14.78 7.58 -3.89
C ALA A 248 -13.30 7.21 -3.74
N THR A 249 -12.81 6.38 -4.66
CA THR A 249 -11.48 5.79 -4.63
C THR A 249 -11.28 4.77 -3.49
N PRO A 250 -11.92 3.59 -3.54
CA PRO A 250 -11.63 2.46 -2.64
C PRO A 250 -10.23 1.93 -2.96
N HIS A 251 -9.21 2.46 -2.24
CA HIS A 251 -7.81 2.30 -2.65
C HIS A 251 -7.16 1.06 -2.04
N GLY A 252 -7.06 1.01 -0.72
CA GLY A 252 -6.61 -0.17 0.03
C GLY A 252 -7.79 -1.02 0.46
N ILE A 253 -7.60 -2.34 0.50
CA ILE A 253 -8.60 -3.30 0.92
C ILE A 253 -7.93 -4.48 1.63
N CYS A 254 -8.49 -4.93 2.74
CA CYS A 254 -8.14 -6.22 3.34
C CYS A 254 -9.37 -6.90 3.95
N VAL A 255 -9.28 -8.19 4.22
CA VAL A 255 -10.26 -8.91 5.04
C VAL A 255 -9.77 -8.90 6.48
N ASP A 256 -10.39 -8.04 7.29
CA ASP A 256 -10.07 -7.86 8.70
C ASP A 256 -10.68 -8.98 9.56
N ARG A 257 -9.82 -9.68 10.29
CA ARG A 257 -10.18 -10.80 11.17
C ARG A 257 -9.82 -10.54 12.64
N ARG A 258 -9.36 -9.34 12.97
CA ARG A 258 -8.85 -8.99 14.32
C ARG A 258 -9.88 -9.17 15.44
N SER A 259 -11.16 -8.94 15.14
CA SER A 259 -12.27 -9.10 16.10
C SER A 259 -12.83 -10.52 16.19
N GLY A 260 -12.26 -11.48 15.45
CA GLY A 260 -12.81 -12.84 15.31
C GLY A 260 -13.98 -12.95 14.32
N LYS A 261 -14.38 -11.84 13.68
CA LYS A 261 -15.35 -11.80 12.56
C LYS A 261 -14.61 -11.39 11.30
N GLU A 262 -15.10 -11.83 10.16
CA GLU A 262 -14.58 -11.39 8.87
C GLU A 262 -15.32 -10.13 8.41
N LEU A 263 -14.59 -9.04 8.25
CA LEU A 263 -15.09 -7.81 7.67
C LEU A 263 -14.17 -7.38 6.53
N VAL A 264 -14.74 -6.79 5.50
CA VAL A 264 -13.97 -6.14 4.44
C VAL A 264 -13.68 -4.72 4.89
N ALA A 265 -12.42 -4.42 5.20
CA ALA A 265 -11.96 -3.08 5.53
C ALA A 265 -11.44 -2.39 4.27
N ILE A 266 -11.91 -1.19 3.99
CA ILE A 266 -11.65 -0.45 2.75
C ILE A 266 -11.21 0.97 3.08
N CYS A 267 -10.09 1.39 2.51
CA CYS A 267 -9.68 2.80 2.47
C CYS A 267 -10.51 3.55 1.42
N ASP A 268 -11.57 4.19 1.83
CA ASP A 268 -12.33 5.11 0.97
C ASP A 268 -11.61 6.46 0.92
N ARG A 269 -10.56 6.49 0.10
CA ARG A 269 -9.48 7.48 0.18
C ARG A 269 -9.96 8.91 -0.02
N ALA A 270 -10.76 9.15 -1.06
CA ALA A 270 -11.22 10.51 -1.38
C ALA A 270 -12.31 11.02 -0.42
N HIS A 271 -12.95 10.14 0.34
CA HIS A 271 -13.84 10.52 1.44
C HIS A 271 -13.11 10.66 2.78
N HIS A 272 -11.80 10.38 2.85
CA HIS A 272 -11.02 10.46 4.09
C HIS A 272 -11.52 9.51 5.19
N THR A 273 -12.05 8.33 4.83
CA THR A 273 -12.67 7.38 5.74
C THR A 273 -12.14 5.95 5.54
N LEU A 274 -12.34 5.13 6.56
CA LEU A 274 -12.32 3.68 6.42
C LEU A 274 -13.75 3.18 6.51
N GLN A 275 -14.16 2.32 5.61
CA GLN A 275 -15.45 1.64 5.67
C GLN A 275 -15.22 0.15 5.94
N PHE A 276 -16.04 -0.43 6.81
CA PHE A 276 -16.08 -1.86 7.13
C PHE A 276 -17.42 -2.42 6.66
N LEU A 277 -17.37 -3.47 5.86
CA LEU A 277 -18.54 -4.15 5.30
C LEU A 277 -18.47 -5.63 5.66
N ASP A 278 -19.61 -6.36 5.57
CA ASP A 278 -19.55 -7.82 5.56
C ASP A 278 -19.04 -8.31 4.18
N LEU A 279 -18.89 -9.65 4.05
CA LEU A 279 -18.39 -10.26 2.80
C LEU A 279 -19.38 -10.15 1.62
N ASP A 280 -20.63 -9.78 1.89
CA ASP A 280 -21.68 -9.53 0.89
C ASP A 280 -21.78 -8.05 0.48
N GLY A 281 -20.96 -7.20 1.11
CA GLY A 281 -20.89 -5.76 0.82
C GLY A 281 -21.86 -4.90 1.63
N ASN A 282 -22.53 -5.46 2.66
CA ASN A 282 -23.40 -4.67 3.53
C ASN A 282 -22.56 -3.87 4.53
N HIS A 283 -22.79 -2.57 4.61
CA HIS A 283 -22.09 -1.66 5.49
C HIS A 283 -22.28 -2.01 6.97
N LYS A 284 -21.21 -1.90 7.76
CA LYS A 284 -21.19 -2.14 9.21
C LYS A 284 -20.68 -0.95 10.01
N GLN A 285 -19.65 -0.27 9.52
CA GLN A 285 -19.03 0.85 10.25
C GLN A 285 -18.28 1.78 9.30
N THR A 286 -18.28 3.06 9.61
CA THR A 286 -17.39 4.06 9.00
C THR A 286 -16.57 4.75 10.07
N LEU A 287 -15.25 4.80 9.87
CA LEU A 287 -14.34 5.58 10.69
C LEU A 287 -13.89 6.82 9.92
N THR A 288 -13.86 7.95 10.58
CA THR A 288 -13.50 9.27 10.00
C THR A 288 -12.20 9.81 10.58
N GLY A 289 -11.68 10.92 10.01
CA GLY A 289 -10.51 11.62 10.55
C GLY A 289 -9.18 11.10 10.01
N TYR A 290 -9.19 10.50 8.83
CA TYR A 290 -8.00 10.07 8.10
C TYR A 290 -7.57 11.11 7.06
N GLY A 291 -6.25 11.15 6.79
CA GLY A 291 -5.66 12.03 5.79
C GLY A 291 -5.35 11.32 4.48
N LEU A 292 -6.36 11.03 3.65
CA LEU A 292 -6.23 10.25 2.42
C LEU A 292 -5.65 8.84 2.71
N PRO A 293 -6.39 7.94 3.41
CA PRO A 293 -5.90 6.61 3.73
C PRO A 293 -5.57 5.83 2.45
N ALA A 294 -4.36 5.31 2.37
CA ALA A 294 -3.84 4.74 1.13
C ALA A 294 -3.94 3.22 1.08
N ASN A 295 -3.63 2.57 2.19
CA ASN A 295 -3.72 1.11 2.31
C ASN A 295 -4.05 0.73 3.75
N LEU A 296 -4.17 -0.56 4.01
CA LEU A 296 -4.29 -1.11 5.35
C LEU A 296 -3.77 -2.55 5.37
N ASP A 297 -3.18 -2.90 6.49
CA ASP A 297 -2.71 -4.25 6.75
C ASP A 297 -2.91 -4.59 8.22
N THR A 298 -2.93 -5.88 8.55
CA THR A 298 -3.18 -6.35 9.90
C THR A 298 -2.05 -7.25 10.41
N LEU A 299 -1.63 -7.02 11.66
CA LEU A 299 -0.70 -7.89 12.36
C LEU A 299 -1.21 -8.17 13.77
N GLY A 300 -1.58 -9.43 14.03
CA GLY A 300 -2.22 -9.81 15.29
C GLY A 300 -3.51 -9.02 15.50
N LYS A 301 -3.57 -8.22 16.56
CA LYS A 301 -4.73 -7.37 16.90
C LYS A 301 -4.62 -5.93 16.40
N LEU A 302 -3.54 -5.59 15.71
CA LEU A 302 -3.33 -4.25 15.19
C LEU A 302 -3.68 -4.18 13.70
N MET A 303 -4.22 -3.02 13.29
CA MET A 303 -4.33 -2.63 11.89
C MET A 303 -3.50 -1.36 11.67
N LEU A 304 -2.67 -1.39 10.64
CA LEU A 304 -1.85 -0.27 10.20
C LEU A 304 -2.51 0.40 9.01
N VAL A 305 -2.64 1.72 9.05
CA VAL A 305 -3.23 2.54 8.00
C VAL A 305 -2.24 3.65 7.61
N PRO A 306 -1.50 3.50 6.49
CA PRO A 306 -0.70 4.60 5.95
C PRO A 306 -1.61 5.63 5.28
N GLU A 307 -1.28 6.91 5.47
CA GLU A 307 -2.05 8.04 4.99
C GLU A 307 -1.16 8.98 4.18
N LEU A 308 -1.64 9.49 3.05
CA LEU A 308 -0.86 10.38 2.18
C LEU A 308 -0.52 11.73 2.82
N HIS A 309 -1.21 12.10 3.90
CA HIS A 309 -0.87 13.28 4.70
C HIS A 309 0.31 13.03 5.66
N ALA A 310 1.28 12.19 5.24
CA ALA A 310 2.51 11.87 5.96
C ALA A 310 2.24 11.37 7.40
N ARG A 311 1.30 10.45 7.55
CA ARG A 311 0.90 9.87 8.83
C ARG A 311 0.68 8.36 8.70
N ILE A 312 0.95 7.62 9.76
CA ILE A 312 0.56 6.23 9.91
C ILE A 312 -0.32 6.11 11.16
N THR A 313 -1.54 5.61 11.00
CA THR A 313 -2.44 5.36 12.12
C THR A 313 -2.47 3.87 12.43
N LEU A 314 -2.35 3.52 13.71
CA LEU A 314 -2.52 2.16 14.21
C LEU A 314 -3.83 2.07 14.99
N LEU A 315 -4.61 1.03 14.70
CA LEU A 315 -5.89 0.71 15.34
C LEU A 315 -5.78 -0.63 16.09
N ASN A 316 -6.47 -0.74 17.23
CA ASN A 316 -6.69 -2.02 17.91
C ASN A 316 -7.86 -2.80 17.28
N GLU A 317 -8.19 -4.00 17.82
CA GLU A 317 -9.27 -4.86 17.34
C GLU A 317 -10.68 -4.26 17.52
N LYS A 318 -10.82 -3.17 18.28
CA LYS A 318 -12.07 -2.41 18.42
C LYS A 318 -12.16 -1.22 17.49
N ASN A 319 -11.17 -1.05 16.60
CA ASN A 319 -11.03 0.09 15.70
C ASN A 319 -10.75 1.42 16.42
N GLU A 320 -10.23 1.37 17.65
CA GLU A 320 -9.78 2.56 18.37
C GLU A 320 -8.34 2.91 17.97
N VAL A 321 -8.06 4.21 17.81
CA VAL A 321 -6.71 4.69 17.49
C VAL A 321 -5.79 4.52 18.70
N VAL A 322 -4.77 3.68 18.61
CA VAL A 322 -3.76 3.49 19.66
C VAL A 322 -2.59 4.44 19.52
N VAL A 323 -2.18 4.74 18.29
CA VAL A 323 -1.12 5.72 18.01
C VAL A 323 -1.25 6.29 16.60
N ARG A 324 -0.79 7.52 16.43
CA ARG A 324 -0.49 8.15 15.13
C ARG A 324 0.99 8.50 15.09
N LEU A 325 1.67 8.02 14.06
CA LEU A 325 3.09 8.19 13.82
C LEU A 325 3.33 9.25 12.75
#